data_8b3090ffbf06535ee340f7dfb6185cc4
#
_entry.id   8b3090ffbf06535ee340f7dfb6185cc4
#
_cell.length_a   1.000
_cell.length_b   1.000
_cell.length_c   1.000
_cell.angle_alpha   90.00
_cell.angle_beta   90.00
_cell.angle_gamma   90.00
#
_symmetry.space_group_name_H-M   'P 1'
#
loop_
_entity.id
_entity.type
_entity.pdbx_description
1 polymer ?
#
loop_
_entity_poly.entity_id
_entity_poly.type
_entity_poly.pdbx_seq_one_letter_code
_entity_poly.pdbx_strand_id
1 'polypeptide(L)'
;MAKQTEKKSPVKTVLGNWIVRNLLLALAVVVVLVVGAMVALNVFTKHNQELSVPDLANMTVEEARLVAEEAGMRIDVTDSAFVKRMKRGAVYRQNPVPGSKVKQGRRISLTINAVNPRQITMPDLIGFSTRQAKAELLSRGLVLGKLIYVQDMATNNVLRQLHGDMEIEPGAMVESEAVIDLVVGLNSRDNVTFVPYLAGLRNLSAVEAVHDHSLNVGRLRFDETVKDYEDSLNAVVYRQVPEASDSISVRMGESVDIYLTLDHSRVPVREIMEEKVEETEEI
;
A
#
# COMPACT_ATOMS: atom_id res chain seq x y z
N MET A 1 -42.84 -49.04 -78.04
CA MET A 1 -42.67 -47.58 -77.79
C MET A 1 -42.70 -47.33 -76.28
N ALA A 2 -41.58 -47.22 -75.65
CA ALA A 2 -41.49 -46.97 -74.21
C ALA A 2 -41.27 -45.47 -73.99
N LYS A 3 -42.22 -44.84 -73.26
CA LYS A 3 -42.16 -43.43 -72.89
C LYS A 3 -41.24 -43.29 -71.68
N GLN A 4 -40.06 -42.65 -71.86
CA GLN A 4 -39.17 -42.28 -70.78
C GLN A 4 -39.80 -41.11 -69.99
N THR A 5 -40.13 -41.34 -68.78
CA THR A 5 -40.52 -40.27 -67.82
C THR A 5 -39.26 -39.70 -67.18
N GLU A 6 -38.87 -38.49 -67.62
CA GLU A 6 -37.80 -37.70 -66.95
C GLU A 6 -38.22 -37.37 -65.53
N LYS A 7 -37.49 -37.90 -64.55
CA LYS A 7 -37.63 -37.56 -63.15
C LYS A 7 -37.01 -36.17 -62.93
N LYS A 8 -37.81 -35.14 -62.96
CA LYS A 8 -37.35 -33.77 -62.58
C LYS A 8 -36.87 -33.78 -61.14
N SER A 9 -35.62 -33.40 -60.91
CA SER A 9 -35.00 -33.34 -59.60
C SER A 9 -35.80 -32.42 -58.67
N PRO A 10 -36.11 -32.77 -57.42
CA PRO A 10 -36.95 -31.97 -56.48
C PRO A 10 -36.37 -30.58 -56.21
N VAL A 11 -35.09 -30.38 -56.39
CA VAL A 11 -34.40 -29.09 -56.19
C VAL A 11 -34.85 -28.03 -57.24
N LYS A 12 -35.11 -28.40 -58.48
CA LYS A 12 -35.57 -27.46 -59.55
C LYS A 12 -37.03 -27.02 -59.36
N THR A 13 -37.86 -27.81 -58.72
CA THR A 13 -39.27 -27.47 -58.46
C THR A 13 -39.43 -26.50 -57.27
N VAL A 14 -38.55 -26.62 -56.27
CA VAL A 14 -38.53 -25.73 -55.08
C VAL A 14 -38.00 -24.34 -55.45
N LEU A 15 -36.95 -24.24 -56.25
CA LEU A 15 -36.40 -22.95 -56.71
C LEU A 15 -37.29 -22.23 -57.75
N GLY A 16 -38.24 -22.93 -58.38
CA GLY A 16 -39.23 -22.35 -59.30
C GLY A 16 -40.41 -21.66 -58.61
N ASN A 17 -40.61 -21.85 -57.34
CA ASN A 17 -41.71 -21.24 -56.62
C ASN A 17 -41.34 -19.79 -56.25
N TRP A 18 -42.09 -18.82 -56.73
CA TRP A 18 -41.89 -17.36 -56.49
C TRP A 18 -41.74 -17.03 -54.99
N ILE A 19 -42.50 -17.69 -54.13
CA ILE A 19 -42.47 -17.50 -52.69
C ILE A 19 -41.10 -17.95 -52.10
N VAL A 20 -40.61 -19.12 -52.51
CA VAL A 20 -39.35 -19.69 -52.04
C VAL A 20 -38.16 -18.84 -52.52
N ARG A 21 -38.20 -18.36 -53.77
CA ARG A 21 -37.16 -17.45 -54.32
C ARG A 21 -37.10 -16.13 -53.55
N ASN A 22 -38.24 -15.53 -53.23
CA ASN A 22 -38.29 -14.27 -52.45
C ASN A 22 -37.88 -14.48 -51.00
N LEU A 23 -38.21 -15.63 -50.40
CA LEU A 23 -37.77 -16.00 -49.06
C LEU A 23 -36.25 -16.20 -49.00
N LEU A 24 -35.66 -16.87 -49.97
CA LEU A 24 -34.22 -17.02 -50.08
C LEU A 24 -33.50 -15.71 -50.31
N LEU A 25 -34.08 -14.82 -51.14
CA LEU A 25 -33.56 -13.48 -51.35
C LEU A 25 -33.62 -12.64 -50.07
N ALA A 26 -34.73 -12.68 -49.33
CA ALA A 26 -34.87 -12.00 -48.06
C ALA A 26 -33.86 -12.54 -47.04
N LEU A 27 -33.68 -13.86 -46.96
CA LEU A 27 -32.70 -14.49 -46.11
C LEU A 27 -31.25 -14.07 -46.48
N ALA A 28 -30.95 -14.03 -47.79
CA ALA A 28 -29.65 -13.57 -48.28
C ALA A 28 -29.36 -12.11 -47.90
N VAL A 29 -30.36 -11.23 -48.04
CA VAL A 29 -30.24 -9.82 -47.61
C VAL A 29 -30.00 -9.71 -46.11
N VAL A 30 -30.72 -10.47 -45.29
CA VAL A 30 -30.49 -10.51 -43.84
C VAL A 30 -29.10 -10.98 -43.50
N VAL A 31 -28.62 -12.04 -44.15
CA VAL A 31 -27.24 -12.55 -43.93
C VAL A 31 -26.19 -11.50 -44.30
N VAL A 32 -26.37 -10.82 -45.44
CA VAL A 32 -25.46 -9.73 -45.87
C VAL A 32 -25.47 -8.57 -44.86
N LEU A 33 -26.65 -8.19 -44.36
CA LEU A 33 -26.74 -7.15 -43.32
C LEU A 33 -26.09 -7.55 -42.02
N VAL A 34 -26.26 -8.79 -41.57
CA VAL A 34 -25.63 -9.32 -40.34
C VAL A 34 -24.12 -9.38 -40.50
N VAL A 35 -23.61 -9.89 -41.63
CA VAL A 35 -22.17 -9.94 -41.91
C VAL A 35 -21.60 -8.52 -42.01
N GLY A 36 -22.28 -7.63 -42.72
CA GLY A 36 -21.87 -6.23 -42.81
C GLY A 36 -21.83 -5.53 -41.45
N ALA A 37 -22.84 -5.77 -40.61
CA ALA A 37 -22.86 -5.25 -39.23
C ALA A 37 -21.72 -5.84 -38.37
N MET A 38 -21.44 -7.15 -38.49
CA MET A 38 -20.29 -7.79 -37.78
C MET A 38 -18.95 -7.20 -38.20
N VAL A 39 -18.75 -7.00 -39.52
CA VAL A 39 -17.50 -6.39 -40.03
C VAL A 39 -17.40 -4.95 -39.56
N ALA A 40 -18.49 -4.17 -39.69
CA ALA A 40 -18.51 -2.79 -39.19
C ALA A 40 -18.22 -2.71 -37.71
N LEU A 41 -18.85 -3.55 -36.88
CA LEU A 41 -18.59 -3.64 -35.44
C LEU A 41 -17.13 -4.01 -35.15
N ASN A 42 -16.58 -4.97 -35.89
CA ASN A 42 -15.18 -5.39 -35.67
C ASN A 42 -14.17 -4.27 -35.99
N VAL A 43 -14.43 -3.48 -37.05
CA VAL A 43 -13.62 -2.31 -37.44
C VAL A 43 -13.80 -1.15 -36.45
N PHE A 44 -15.05 -0.85 -36.05
CA PHE A 44 -15.33 0.26 -35.13
C PHE A 44 -14.92 -0.04 -33.69
N THR A 45 -15.04 -1.28 -33.21
CA THR A 45 -14.75 -1.61 -31.81
C THR A 45 -13.28 -1.93 -31.55
N LYS A 46 -12.39 -1.91 -32.59
CA LYS A 46 -10.95 -2.22 -32.44
C LYS A 46 -10.71 -3.43 -31.51
N HIS A 47 -11.41 -4.53 -31.76
CA HIS A 47 -11.26 -5.75 -30.99
C HIS A 47 -9.80 -6.22 -31.06
N ASN A 48 -9.18 -6.59 -29.94
CA ASN A 48 -7.82 -7.08 -29.80
C ASN A 48 -6.68 -6.02 -29.77
N GLN A 49 -6.94 -4.74 -29.61
CA GLN A 49 -5.86 -3.77 -29.33
C GLN A 49 -5.83 -3.49 -27.81
N GLU A 50 -5.28 -4.44 -27.05
CA GLU A 50 -5.01 -4.26 -25.64
C GLU A 50 -3.60 -3.70 -25.47
N LEU A 51 -3.50 -2.58 -24.76
CA LEU A 51 -2.23 -1.97 -24.38
C LEU A 51 -1.95 -2.28 -22.90
N SER A 52 -0.68 -2.52 -22.58
CA SER A 52 -0.24 -2.70 -21.20
C SER A 52 -0.04 -1.33 -20.53
N VAL A 53 -0.60 -1.16 -19.35
CA VAL A 53 -0.44 0.06 -18.55
C VAL A 53 1.01 0.16 -18.08
N PRO A 54 1.72 1.27 -18.37
CA PRO A 54 3.08 1.48 -17.89
C PRO A 54 3.11 1.69 -16.37
N ASP A 55 4.27 1.46 -15.76
CA ASP A 55 4.53 1.82 -14.37
C ASP A 55 4.91 3.30 -14.29
N LEU A 56 4.11 4.07 -13.57
CA LEU A 56 4.26 5.52 -13.40
C LEU A 56 4.66 5.88 -11.95
N ALA A 57 4.87 4.88 -11.07
CA ALA A 57 5.19 5.10 -9.67
C ALA A 57 6.49 5.92 -9.52
N ASN A 58 6.52 6.82 -8.54
CA ASN A 58 7.65 7.71 -8.22
C ASN A 58 8.03 8.74 -9.30
N MET A 59 7.36 8.76 -10.45
CA MET A 59 7.56 9.78 -11.50
C MET A 59 6.89 11.10 -11.11
N THR A 60 7.40 12.21 -11.63
CA THR A 60 6.64 13.47 -11.60
C THR A 60 5.43 13.37 -12.53
N VAL A 61 4.43 14.25 -12.35
CA VAL A 61 3.22 14.25 -13.21
C VAL A 61 3.59 14.49 -14.67
N GLU A 62 4.60 15.33 -14.93
CA GLU A 62 5.08 15.62 -16.29
C GLU A 62 5.73 14.39 -16.94
N GLU A 63 6.61 13.69 -16.23
CA GLU A 63 7.24 12.46 -16.70
C GLU A 63 6.19 11.37 -16.94
N ALA A 64 5.28 11.19 -15.97
CA ALA A 64 4.18 10.22 -16.08
C ALA A 64 3.26 10.50 -17.29
N ARG A 65 3.06 11.79 -17.61
CA ARG A 65 2.27 12.19 -18.79
C ARG A 65 2.93 11.75 -20.09
N LEU A 66 4.23 12.01 -20.22
CA LEU A 66 4.98 11.62 -21.43
C LEU A 66 4.96 10.11 -21.63
N VAL A 67 5.24 9.34 -20.58
CA VAL A 67 5.24 7.88 -20.65
C VAL A 67 3.84 7.32 -20.98
N ALA A 68 2.79 7.89 -20.40
CA ALA A 68 1.42 7.48 -20.68
C ALA A 68 0.98 7.82 -22.12
N GLU A 69 1.36 8.99 -22.62
CA GLU A 69 1.07 9.42 -24.00
C GLU A 69 1.79 8.53 -25.03
N GLU A 70 3.05 8.20 -24.81
CA GLU A 70 3.80 7.24 -25.64
C GLU A 70 3.14 5.86 -25.65
N ALA A 71 2.57 5.44 -24.53
CA ALA A 71 1.79 4.20 -24.42
C ALA A 71 0.35 4.31 -24.98
N GLY A 72 -0.04 5.46 -25.56
CA GLY A 72 -1.38 5.69 -26.14
C GLY A 72 -2.47 5.86 -25.09
N MET A 73 -2.13 6.30 -23.88
CA MET A 73 -3.03 6.50 -22.74
C MET A 73 -3.03 7.97 -22.31
N ARG A 74 -3.92 8.30 -21.38
CA ARG A 74 -4.00 9.65 -20.76
C ARG A 74 -3.94 9.51 -19.26
N ILE A 75 -3.37 10.50 -18.59
CA ILE A 75 -3.38 10.57 -17.14
C ILE A 75 -4.39 11.61 -16.64
N ASP A 76 -4.87 11.39 -15.42
CA ASP A 76 -5.73 12.32 -14.69
C ASP A 76 -5.36 12.26 -13.20
N VAL A 77 -4.96 13.39 -12.63
CA VAL A 77 -4.65 13.48 -11.20
C VAL A 77 -5.99 13.63 -10.47
N THR A 78 -6.43 12.58 -9.80
CA THR A 78 -7.75 12.52 -9.15
C THR A 78 -7.67 12.74 -7.65
N ASP A 79 -6.51 12.50 -7.03
CA ASP A 79 -6.35 12.57 -5.59
C ASP A 79 -4.91 12.94 -5.20
N SER A 80 -4.73 13.34 -3.94
CA SER A 80 -3.41 13.57 -3.35
C SER A 80 -3.35 13.04 -1.92
N ALA A 81 -2.28 12.34 -1.59
CA ALA A 81 -1.99 11.85 -0.25
C ALA A 81 -0.61 12.36 0.19
N PHE A 82 -0.46 12.73 1.44
CA PHE A 82 0.84 13.16 1.94
C PHE A 82 1.65 11.99 2.45
N VAL A 83 2.84 11.78 1.87
CA VAL A 83 3.80 10.75 2.26
C VAL A 83 5.17 11.39 2.44
N LYS A 84 5.64 11.51 3.68
CA LYS A 84 6.87 12.25 4.04
C LYS A 84 8.13 11.74 3.33
N ARG A 85 8.23 10.43 3.08
CA ARG A 85 9.42 9.80 2.46
C ARG A 85 9.44 9.84 0.94
N MET A 86 8.37 10.33 0.32
CA MET A 86 8.23 10.41 -1.12
C MET A 86 8.42 11.86 -1.59
N LYS A 87 9.02 12.05 -2.77
CA LYS A 87 9.16 13.37 -3.40
C LYS A 87 7.78 14.01 -3.58
N ARG A 88 7.64 15.28 -3.17
CA ARG A 88 6.39 16.04 -3.35
C ARG A 88 6.02 16.12 -4.83
N GLY A 89 4.76 15.92 -5.17
CA GLY A 89 4.24 15.88 -6.54
C GLY A 89 4.55 14.62 -7.33
N ALA A 90 5.23 13.61 -6.74
CA ALA A 90 5.45 12.33 -7.39
C ALA A 90 4.20 11.45 -7.34
N VAL A 91 4.04 10.57 -8.33
CA VAL A 91 2.95 9.60 -8.40
C VAL A 91 3.11 8.57 -7.28
N TYR A 92 2.14 8.55 -6.37
CA TYR A 92 2.07 7.60 -5.25
C TYR A 92 1.36 6.31 -5.65
N ARG A 93 0.24 6.43 -6.35
CA ARG A 93 -0.59 5.31 -6.80
C ARG A 93 -1.19 5.60 -8.15
N GLN A 94 -1.40 4.55 -8.93
CA GLN A 94 -2.11 4.62 -10.20
C GLN A 94 -3.23 3.59 -10.29
N ASN A 95 -4.26 3.90 -11.05
CA ASN A 95 -5.35 3.00 -11.37
C ASN A 95 -5.76 3.17 -12.85
N PRO A 96 -5.62 2.15 -13.71
CA PRO A 96 -5.27 0.75 -13.43
C PRO A 96 -3.83 0.53 -12.98
N VAL A 97 -3.59 -0.60 -12.29
CA VAL A 97 -2.24 -0.98 -11.83
C VAL A 97 -1.31 -1.29 -13.01
N PRO A 98 0.01 -1.15 -12.85
CA PRO A 98 0.99 -1.47 -13.89
C PRO A 98 0.79 -2.88 -14.45
N GLY A 99 0.99 -3.06 -15.76
CA GLY A 99 0.80 -4.34 -16.45
C GLY A 99 -0.65 -4.71 -16.77
N SER A 100 -1.64 -3.97 -16.27
CA SER A 100 -3.06 -4.19 -16.63
C SER A 100 -3.28 -4.00 -18.12
N LYS A 101 -4.14 -4.84 -18.72
CA LYS A 101 -4.54 -4.70 -20.13
C LYS A 101 -5.71 -3.74 -20.27
N VAL A 102 -5.54 -2.71 -21.06
CA VAL A 102 -6.53 -1.66 -21.28
C VAL A 102 -6.68 -1.30 -22.75
N LYS A 103 -7.76 -0.65 -23.12
CA LYS A 103 -7.97 -0.14 -24.47
C LYS A 103 -7.20 1.16 -24.69
N GLN A 104 -6.82 1.43 -25.94
CA GLN A 104 -6.22 2.69 -26.36
C GLN A 104 -7.06 3.90 -25.91
N GLY A 105 -6.39 4.96 -25.43
CA GLY A 105 -7.02 6.16 -24.90
C GLY A 105 -7.61 5.99 -23.49
N ARG A 106 -7.32 4.86 -22.82
CA ARG A 106 -7.71 4.66 -21.41
C ARG A 106 -7.11 5.77 -20.55
N ARG A 107 -7.91 6.30 -19.63
CA ARG A 107 -7.46 7.24 -18.61
C ARG A 107 -6.89 6.48 -17.42
N ILE A 108 -5.68 6.84 -17.00
CA ILE A 108 -5.02 6.35 -15.79
C ILE A 108 -5.24 7.41 -14.72
N SER A 109 -5.97 7.07 -13.67
CA SER A 109 -6.14 7.93 -12.50
C SER A 109 -4.89 7.85 -11.64
N LEU A 110 -4.34 9.00 -11.29
CA LEU A 110 -3.15 9.11 -10.45
C LEU A 110 -3.52 9.72 -9.09
N THR A 111 -3.00 9.13 -8.03
CA THR A 111 -2.87 9.76 -6.72
C THR A 111 -1.43 10.24 -6.60
N ILE A 112 -1.22 11.54 -6.36
CA ILE A 112 0.13 12.11 -6.23
C ILE A 112 0.47 12.38 -4.77
N ASN A 113 1.76 12.45 -4.46
CA ASN A 113 2.18 12.95 -3.16
C ASN A 113 1.87 14.45 -3.06
N ALA A 114 1.14 14.83 -2.01
CA ALA A 114 0.68 16.20 -1.84
C ALA A 114 1.86 17.19 -1.84
N VAL A 115 1.69 18.28 -2.59
CA VAL A 115 2.67 19.37 -2.62
C VAL A 115 2.57 20.20 -1.33
N ASN A 116 1.33 20.43 -0.86
CA ASN A 116 1.04 21.15 0.37
C ASN A 116 0.42 20.19 1.38
N PRO A 117 1.17 19.76 2.40
CA PRO A 117 0.63 18.89 3.44
C PRO A 117 -0.45 19.62 4.25
N ARG A 118 -1.41 18.84 4.77
CA ARG A 118 -2.43 19.37 5.67
C ARG A 118 -1.76 19.89 6.93
N GLN A 119 -2.16 21.07 7.38
CA GLN A 119 -1.72 21.63 8.67
C GLN A 119 -2.58 21.07 9.81
N ILE A 120 -1.92 20.72 10.90
CA ILE A 120 -2.52 20.16 12.13
C ILE A 120 -2.11 21.04 13.30
N THR A 121 -3.06 21.29 14.21
CA THR A 121 -2.78 22.01 15.45
C THR A 121 -2.12 21.06 16.45
N MET A 122 -0.96 21.46 16.98
CA MET A 122 -0.22 20.72 17.99
C MET A 122 -1.02 20.60 19.28
N PRO A 123 -1.27 19.38 19.80
CA PRO A 123 -1.91 19.21 21.11
C PRO A 123 -0.98 19.60 22.26
N ASP A 124 -1.55 19.84 23.42
CA ASP A 124 -0.80 19.94 24.68
C ASP A 124 -0.58 18.52 25.23
N LEU A 125 0.67 18.10 25.26
CA LEU A 125 1.06 16.77 25.76
C LEU A 125 1.78 16.83 27.10
N ILE A 126 2.05 18.04 27.61
CA ILE A 126 2.77 18.23 28.86
C ILE A 126 1.96 17.65 30.01
N GLY A 127 2.59 16.86 30.85
CA GLY A 127 1.94 16.15 31.96
C GLY A 127 1.24 14.84 31.57
N PHE A 128 1.14 14.50 30.29
CA PHE A 128 0.61 13.19 29.88
C PHE A 128 1.65 12.10 30.13
N SER A 129 1.17 10.87 30.34
CA SER A 129 2.04 9.70 30.21
C SER A 129 2.46 9.50 28.76
N THR A 130 3.61 8.89 28.49
CA THR A 130 4.08 8.58 27.13
C THR A 130 3.03 7.84 26.30
N ARG A 131 2.27 6.92 26.91
CA ARG A 131 1.18 6.18 26.27
C ARG A 131 0.03 7.08 25.85
N GLN A 132 -0.39 7.99 26.72
CA GLN A 132 -1.44 8.97 26.40
C GLN A 132 -0.98 9.94 25.32
N ALA A 133 0.25 10.46 25.42
CA ALA A 133 0.82 11.36 24.43
C ALA A 133 0.92 10.69 23.05
N LYS A 134 1.37 9.43 22.98
CA LYS A 134 1.39 8.63 21.74
C LYS A 134 -0.01 8.51 21.14
N ALA A 135 -1.02 8.16 21.93
CA ALA A 135 -2.40 8.03 21.46
C ALA A 135 -2.95 9.36 20.93
N GLU A 136 -2.68 10.47 21.63
CA GLU A 136 -3.11 11.80 21.20
C GLU A 136 -2.42 12.23 19.90
N LEU A 137 -1.11 12.02 19.77
CA LEU A 137 -0.38 12.29 18.51
C LEU A 137 -0.98 11.52 17.35
N LEU A 138 -1.17 10.19 17.50
CA LEU A 138 -1.73 9.33 16.46
C LEU A 138 -3.15 9.75 16.08
N SER A 139 -4.00 10.10 17.05
CA SER A 139 -5.39 10.53 16.79
C SER A 139 -5.46 11.80 15.93
N ARG A 140 -4.42 12.64 15.99
CA ARG A 140 -4.31 13.86 15.21
C ARG A 140 -3.54 13.69 13.90
N GLY A 141 -3.03 12.49 13.63
CA GLY A 141 -2.22 12.22 12.44
C GLY A 141 -0.79 12.77 12.56
N LEU A 142 -0.27 12.85 13.79
CA LEU A 142 1.12 13.14 14.10
C LEU A 142 1.86 11.85 14.48
N VAL A 143 3.17 11.86 14.39
CA VAL A 143 4.01 10.67 14.63
C VAL A 143 4.86 10.89 15.88
N LEU A 144 4.86 9.91 16.78
CA LEU A 144 5.80 9.91 17.90
C LEU A 144 7.21 9.65 17.37
N GLY A 145 8.13 10.55 17.68
CA GLY A 145 9.55 10.44 17.38
C GLY A 145 10.34 9.81 18.51
N LYS A 146 11.38 10.50 18.97
CA LYS A 146 12.27 10.03 20.05
C LYS A 146 11.67 10.31 21.42
N LEU A 147 11.93 9.39 22.34
CA LEU A 147 11.74 9.56 23.78
C LEU A 147 13.09 9.97 24.39
N ILE A 148 13.21 11.20 24.83
CA ILE A 148 14.42 11.78 25.41
C ILE A 148 14.26 11.80 26.91
N TYR A 149 14.86 10.83 27.58
CA TYR A 149 14.73 10.67 29.02
C TYR A 149 15.64 11.63 29.78
N VAL A 150 15.09 12.36 30.72
CA VAL A 150 15.79 13.26 31.65
C VAL A 150 15.44 12.93 33.08
N GLN A 151 16.36 13.19 34.02
CA GLN A 151 16.11 12.92 35.42
C GLN A 151 14.90 13.70 35.95
N ASP A 152 13.94 12.98 36.52
CA ASP A 152 12.73 13.56 37.12
C ASP A 152 12.19 12.64 38.22
N MET A 153 11.24 13.13 39.00
CA MET A 153 10.59 12.32 40.06
C MET A 153 9.64 11.27 39.49
N ALA A 154 9.03 11.54 38.35
CA ALA A 154 8.05 10.67 37.71
C ALA A 154 8.62 10.07 36.42
N THR A 155 8.57 8.74 36.27
CA THR A 155 8.95 8.02 35.06
C THR A 155 7.83 8.08 34.05
N ASN A 156 8.19 8.25 32.75
CA ASN A 156 7.25 8.26 31.61
C ASN A 156 6.21 9.40 31.63
N ASN A 157 6.51 10.52 32.29
CA ASN A 157 5.73 11.73 32.24
C ASN A 157 6.33 12.72 31.24
N VAL A 158 5.54 13.25 30.31
CA VAL A 158 5.98 14.22 29.30
C VAL A 158 6.24 15.57 29.96
N LEU A 159 7.47 16.05 29.82
CA LEU A 159 7.93 17.33 30.36
C LEU A 159 7.95 18.43 29.30
N ARG A 160 8.35 18.08 28.06
CA ARG A 160 8.40 18.99 26.91
C ARG A 160 8.09 18.24 25.62
N GLN A 161 7.61 18.95 24.61
CA GLN A 161 7.36 18.45 23.28
C GLN A 161 8.23 19.20 22.27
N LEU A 162 8.89 18.48 21.36
CA LEU A 162 9.83 19.03 20.41
C LEU A 162 9.42 18.68 18.97
N HIS A 163 9.62 19.61 18.05
CA HIS A 163 9.56 19.35 16.62
C HIS A 163 10.95 19.60 16.00
N GLY A 164 11.63 18.53 15.59
CA GLY A 164 13.06 18.57 15.36
C GLY A 164 13.80 18.83 16.68
N ASP A 165 14.74 19.76 16.69
CA ASP A 165 15.50 20.14 17.88
C ASP A 165 14.91 21.32 18.67
N MET A 166 13.74 21.81 18.27
CA MET A 166 13.08 22.99 18.86
C MET A 166 11.85 22.62 19.66
N GLU A 167 11.70 23.26 20.82
CA GLU A 167 10.46 23.14 21.61
C GLU A 167 9.29 23.74 20.84
N ILE A 168 8.15 23.03 20.85
CA ILE A 168 6.95 23.45 20.15
C ILE A 168 5.81 23.69 21.14
N GLU A 169 5.21 24.87 21.06
CA GLU A 169 4.10 25.25 21.91
C GLU A 169 2.78 24.55 21.51
N PRO A 170 1.91 24.19 22.46
CA PRO A 170 0.56 23.79 22.17
C PRO A 170 -0.18 24.83 21.30
N GLY A 171 -0.94 24.36 20.32
CA GLY A 171 -1.65 25.25 19.39
C GLY A 171 -0.86 25.68 18.16
N ALA A 172 0.46 25.45 18.10
CA ALA A 172 1.26 25.70 16.92
C ALA A 172 0.82 24.84 15.73
N MET A 173 0.98 25.35 14.51
CA MET A 173 0.63 24.61 13.29
C MET A 173 1.82 23.79 12.82
N VAL A 174 1.60 22.50 12.62
CA VAL A 174 2.58 21.54 12.09
C VAL A 174 2.01 20.80 10.90
N GLU A 175 2.88 20.28 10.04
CA GLU A 175 2.45 19.46 8.90
C GLU A 175 1.89 18.11 9.37
N SER A 176 0.91 17.56 8.65
CA SER A 176 0.47 16.19 8.82
C SER A 176 1.66 15.22 8.80
N GLU A 177 1.62 14.19 9.65
CA GLU A 177 2.72 13.24 9.85
C GLU A 177 4.03 13.86 10.36
N ALA A 178 3.96 15.07 10.92
CA ALA A 178 5.13 15.65 11.60
C ALA A 178 5.55 14.73 12.76
N VAL A 179 6.87 14.56 12.88
CA VAL A 179 7.47 13.76 13.96
C VAL A 179 7.68 14.66 15.17
N ILE A 180 7.10 14.25 16.29
CA ILE A 180 7.18 14.96 17.56
C ILE A 180 8.01 14.14 18.54
N ASP A 181 9.12 14.67 18.95
CA ASP A 181 9.97 14.10 20.00
C ASP A 181 9.46 14.55 21.37
N LEU A 182 9.54 13.66 22.35
CA LEU A 182 9.07 13.95 23.70
C LEU A 182 10.25 13.90 24.69
N VAL A 183 10.41 14.97 25.47
CA VAL A 183 11.27 14.93 26.64
C VAL A 183 10.46 14.38 27.80
N VAL A 184 10.95 13.29 28.39
CA VAL A 184 10.19 12.44 29.31
C VAL A 184 10.97 12.28 30.61
N GLY A 185 10.25 12.32 31.72
CA GLY A 185 10.84 12.11 33.04
C GLY A 185 11.32 10.67 33.23
N LEU A 186 12.40 10.51 33.98
CA LEU A 186 13.01 9.24 34.36
C LEU A 186 13.39 9.26 35.84
N ASN A 187 12.76 8.42 36.63
CA ASN A 187 13.17 8.21 38.01
C ASN A 187 14.38 7.28 38.07
N SER A 188 15.34 7.61 38.92
CA SER A 188 16.58 6.82 39.06
C SER A 188 16.36 5.35 39.46
N ARG A 189 15.19 5.01 40.03
CA ARG A 189 14.85 3.64 40.43
C ARG A 189 14.23 2.80 39.33
N ASP A 190 13.64 3.45 38.28
CA ASP A 190 12.89 2.81 37.22
C ASP A 190 13.50 3.16 35.86
N ASN A 191 14.78 2.92 35.70
CA ASN A 191 15.54 3.37 34.52
C ASN A 191 15.88 2.26 33.51
N VAL A 192 15.35 1.06 33.70
CA VAL A 192 15.58 -0.08 32.83
C VAL A 192 14.31 -0.66 32.25
N THR A 193 14.45 -1.29 31.10
CA THR A 193 13.39 -1.99 30.39
C THR A 193 13.96 -3.21 29.66
N PHE A 194 13.12 -3.95 28.95
CA PHE A 194 13.55 -5.12 28.16
C PHE A 194 13.31 -4.87 26.68
N VAL A 195 14.17 -5.47 25.85
CA VAL A 195 14.02 -5.39 24.39
C VAL A 195 12.95 -6.36 23.93
N PRO A 196 11.82 -5.88 23.33
CA PRO A 196 10.76 -6.74 22.88
C PRO A 196 11.18 -7.60 21.69
N TYR A 197 10.50 -8.72 21.50
CA TYR A 197 10.65 -9.55 20.31
C TYR A 197 9.88 -8.94 19.13
N LEU A 198 10.60 -8.51 18.09
CA LEU A 198 10.01 -7.79 16.96
C LEU A 198 9.89 -8.65 15.70
N ALA A 199 10.59 -9.80 15.62
CA ALA A 199 10.60 -10.61 14.41
C ALA A 199 9.20 -11.05 14.00
N GLY A 200 8.89 -10.91 12.71
CA GLY A 200 7.57 -11.17 12.13
C GLY A 200 6.57 -10.03 12.24
N LEU A 201 6.84 -9.00 13.04
CA LEU A 201 6.00 -7.81 13.08
C LEU A 201 6.18 -6.97 11.82
N ARG A 202 5.10 -6.35 11.35
CA ARG A 202 5.19 -5.33 10.30
C ARG A 202 5.87 -4.07 10.81
N ASN A 203 6.43 -3.28 9.91
CA ASN A 203 7.17 -2.07 10.20
C ASN A 203 6.48 -1.19 11.27
N LEU A 204 5.24 -0.79 11.07
CA LEU A 204 4.52 0.07 12.03
C LEU A 204 4.33 -0.60 13.39
N SER A 205 3.95 -1.87 13.42
CA SER A 205 3.75 -2.62 14.69
C SER A 205 5.07 -2.81 15.43
N ALA A 206 6.18 -2.97 14.72
CA ALA A 206 7.51 -3.06 15.34
C ALA A 206 7.91 -1.72 15.99
N VAL A 207 7.70 -0.60 15.30
CA VAL A 207 7.92 0.76 15.85
C VAL A 207 7.09 0.98 17.11
N GLU A 208 5.81 0.60 17.06
CA GLU A 208 4.90 0.70 18.21
C GLU A 208 5.37 -0.13 19.41
N ALA A 209 5.79 -1.38 19.17
CA ALA A 209 6.29 -2.27 20.21
C ALA A 209 7.56 -1.73 20.87
N VAL A 210 8.48 -1.11 20.12
CA VAL A 210 9.67 -0.46 20.65
C VAL A 210 9.30 0.68 21.60
N HIS A 211 8.41 1.58 21.17
CA HIS A 211 7.97 2.71 21.98
C HIS A 211 7.19 2.27 23.23
N ASP A 212 6.40 1.21 23.14
CA ASP A 212 5.63 0.67 24.28
C ASP A 212 6.54 0.09 25.38
N HIS A 213 7.77 -0.28 24.99
CA HIS A 213 8.83 -0.69 25.94
C HIS A 213 9.77 0.47 26.34
N SER A 214 9.33 1.72 26.12
CA SER A 214 10.12 2.91 26.49
C SER A 214 11.51 2.96 25.82
N LEU A 215 11.60 2.39 24.62
CA LEU A 215 12.80 2.37 23.77
C LEU A 215 12.60 3.27 22.55
N ASN A 216 13.68 3.59 21.89
CA ASN A 216 13.69 4.36 20.66
C ASN A 216 13.92 3.46 19.43
N VAL A 217 13.35 3.84 18.31
CA VAL A 217 13.70 3.22 17.02
C VAL A 217 15.01 3.84 16.55
N GLY A 218 16.01 3.00 16.35
CA GLY A 218 17.29 3.37 15.78
C GLY A 218 17.20 3.46 14.24
N ARG A 219 18.02 2.69 13.55
CA ARG A 219 18.00 2.64 12.09
C ARG A 219 16.98 1.63 11.59
N LEU A 220 16.08 2.07 10.69
CA LEU A 220 15.25 1.20 9.88
C LEU A 220 16.00 0.85 8.60
N ARG A 221 16.34 -0.42 8.42
CA ARG A 221 17.05 -0.92 7.25
C ARG A 221 16.19 -1.88 6.47
N PHE A 222 15.85 -1.48 5.25
CA PHE A 222 15.14 -2.31 4.29
C PHE A 222 16.14 -3.04 3.42
N ASP A 223 15.87 -4.31 3.11
CA ASP A 223 16.67 -5.05 2.15
C ASP A 223 16.24 -4.78 0.70
N GLU A 224 16.89 -5.45 -0.25
CA GLU A 224 16.65 -5.28 -1.69
C GLU A 224 15.27 -5.73 -2.17
N THR A 225 14.50 -6.43 -1.35
CA THR A 225 13.12 -6.84 -1.67
C THR A 225 12.14 -5.67 -1.59
N VAL A 226 12.47 -4.63 -0.80
CA VAL A 226 11.65 -3.45 -0.57
C VAL A 226 12.07 -2.35 -1.54
N LYS A 227 11.24 -2.07 -2.53
CA LYS A 227 11.54 -1.15 -3.64
C LYS A 227 10.83 0.19 -3.52
N ASP A 228 9.64 0.20 -2.95
CA ASP A 228 8.81 1.40 -2.85
C ASP A 228 8.24 1.60 -1.43
N TYR A 229 7.40 2.63 -1.30
CA TYR A 229 6.80 2.97 -0.02
C TYR A 229 5.76 1.92 0.44
N GLU A 230 4.97 1.37 -0.49
CA GLU A 230 3.97 0.35 -0.18
C GLU A 230 4.65 -0.94 0.31
N ASP A 231 5.74 -1.32 -0.32
CA ASP A 231 6.63 -2.40 0.13
C ASP A 231 7.11 -2.17 1.56
N SER A 232 7.53 -0.94 1.89
CA SER A 232 8.02 -0.60 3.22
C SER A 232 6.97 -0.72 4.33
N LEU A 233 5.69 -0.52 4.00
CA LEU A 233 4.57 -0.70 4.94
C LEU A 233 4.27 -2.18 5.21
N ASN A 234 4.47 -3.03 4.18
CA ASN A 234 4.19 -4.47 4.25
C ASN A 234 5.40 -5.29 4.72
N ALA A 235 6.59 -4.70 4.71
CA ALA A 235 7.81 -5.35 5.16
C ALA A 235 7.73 -5.79 6.62
N VAL A 236 8.28 -6.97 6.91
CA VAL A 236 8.31 -7.59 8.23
C VAL A 236 9.73 -7.61 8.78
N VAL A 237 9.84 -7.54 10.09
CA VAL A 237 11.13 -7.62 10.79
C VAL A 237 11.69 -9.04 10.71
N TYR A 238 12.90 -9.17 10.18
CA TYR A 238 13.64 -10.43 10.20
C TYR A 238 14.84 -10.43 11.15
N ARG A 239 15.27 -9.25 11.58
CA ARG A 239 16.39 -9.08 12.52
C ARG A 239 16.25 -7.76 13.29
N GLN A 240 16.70 -7.74 14.53
CA GLN A 240 16.79 -6.54 15.37
C GLN A 240 18.13 -6.50 16.13
N VAL A 241 18.57 -5.32 16.54
CA VAL A 241 19.75 -5.11 17.36
C VAL A 241 19.49 -3.97 18.37
N PRO A 242 19.55 -4.23 19.67
CA PRO A 242 19.86 -5.50 20.36
C PRO A 242 18.84 -6.61 20.09
N GLU A 243 19.23 -7.88 20.32
CA GLU A 243 18.30 -9.00 20.27
C GLU A 243 17.28 -8.91 21.41
N ALA A 244 16.12 -9.52 21.19
CA ALA A 244 15.08 -9.60 22.21
C ALA A 244 15.58 -10.37 23.44
N SER A 245 15.28 -9.87 24.61
CA SER A 245 15.65 -10.52 25.85
C SER A 245 14.69 -10.13 26.98
N ASP A 246 14.18 -11.14 27.67
CA ASP A 246 13.39 -10.97 28.88
C ASP A 246 14.28 -11.00 30.14
N SER A 247 15.58 -11.29 29.99
CA SER A 247 16.55 -11.45 31.11
C SER A 247 17.57 -10.33 31.15
N ILE A 248 17.92 -9.73 30.02
CA ILE A 248 18.90 -8.65 29.92
C ILE A 248 18.16 -7.33 29.80
N SER A 249 18.24 -6.53 30.87
CA SER A 249 17.67 -5.19 30.85
C SER A 249 18.56 -4.19 30.13
N VAL A 250 17.92 -3.26 29.42
CA VAL A 250 18.55 -2.11 28.76
C VAL A 250 18.02 -0.81 29.38
N ARG A 251 18.70 0.31 29.16
CA ARG A 251 18.20 1.60 29.66
C ARG A 251 17.03 2.10 28.84
N MET A 252 16.05 2.70 29.51
CA MET A 252 14.99 3.41 28.82
C MET A 252 15.56 4.51 27.90
N GLY A 253 14.98 4.65 26.72
CA GLY A 253 15.48 5.56 25.69
C GLY A 253 16.59 5.01 24.80
N GLU A 254 17.11 3.80 25.05
CA GLU A 254 18.06 3.17 24.14
C GLU A 254 17.40 2.84 22.80
N SER A 255 18.23 2.76 21.76
CA SER A 255 17.76 2.58 20.39
C SER A 255 17.83 1.14 19.94
N VAL A 256 16.80 0.65 19.25
CA VAL A 256 16.73 -0.66 18.61
C VAL A 256 16.80 -0.47 17.10
N ASP A 257 17.85 -1.00 16.47
CA ASP A 257 17.97 -1.06 15.01
C ASP A 257 17.09 -2.20 14.46
N ILE A 258 16.31 -1.94 13.44
CA ILE A 258 15.32 -2.88 12.88
C ILE A 258 15.65 -3.15 11.41
N TYR A 259 15.68 -4.42 11.02
CA TYR A 259 15.94 -4.89 9.66
C TYR A 259 14.68 -5.54 9.10
N LEU A 260 14.24 -5.06 7.94
CA LEU A 260 12.95 -5.38 7.35
C LEU A 260 13.09 -5.99 5.96
N THR A 261 12.23 -6.94 5.64
CA THR A 261 12.18 -7.67 4.36
C THR A 261 10.74 -7.97 3.96
N LEU A 262 10.51 -8.20 2.67
CA LEU A 262 9.28 -8.83 2.17
C LEU A 262 9.39 -10.36 2.08
N ASP A 263 10.61 -10.90 2.20
CA ASP A 263 10.84 -12.34 2.19
C ASP A 263 10.57 -12.95 3.57
N HIS A 264 9.38 -13.50 3.75
CA HIS A 264 8.95 -14.13 4.99
C HIS A 264 9.79 -15.36 5.38
N SER A 265 10.54 -15.97 4.44
CA SER A 265 11.40 -17.11 4.75
C SER A 265 12.60 -16.75 5.64
N ARG A 266 12.96 -15.45 5.67
CA ARG A 266 14.05 -14.91 6.51
C ARG A 266 13.64 -14.63 7.95
N VAL A 267 12.33 -14.65 8.24
CA VAL A 267 11.82 -14.38 9.58
C VAL A 267 12.11 -15.59 10.48
N PRO A 268 12.85 -15.41 11.60
CA PRO A 268 13.11 -16.52 12.51
C PRO A 268 11.81 -17.02 13.14
N VAL A 269 11.62 -18.34 13.14
CA VAL A 269 10.51 -18.98 13.84
C VAL A 269 10.81 -18.95 15.33
N ARG A 270 9.93 -18.34 16.12
CA ARG A 270 10.02 -18.38 17.57
C ARG A 270 9.69 -19.81 18.03
N GLU A 271 10.68 -20.58 18.47
CA GLU A 271 10.40 -21.80 19.25
C GLU A 271 9.77 -21.37 20.58
N ILE A 272 8.47 -21.55 20.71
CA ILE A 272 7.80 -21.42 21.99
C ILE A 272 8.30 -22.61 22.82
N MET A 273 9.20 -22.36 23.78
CA MET A 273 9.47 -23.36 24.81
C MET A 273 8.16 -23.57 25.56
N GLU A 274 7.47 -24.65 25.25
CA GLU A 274 6.39 -25.16 26.09
C GLU A 274 7.02 -25.50 27.44
N GLU A 275 6.73 -24.66 28.43
CA GLU A 275 7.03 -24.95 29.82
C GLU A 275 6.30 -26.27 30.15
N LYS A 276 7.06 -27.37 30.25
CA LYS A 276 6.55 -28.65 30.75
C LYS A 276 6.01 -28.39 32.15
N VAL A 277 4.70 -28.30 32.25
CA VAL A 277 4.01 -28.47 33.53
C VAL A 277 4.28 -29.92 33.93
N GLU A 278 5.25 -30.16 34.81
CA GLU A 278 5.39 -31.40 35.52
C GLU A 278 4.15 -31.55 36.40
N GLU A 279 3.22 -32.39 35.96
CA GLU A 279 2.19 -32.93 36.82
C GLU A 279 2.90 -33.70 37.92
N THR A 280 3.01 -33.12 39.09
CA THR A 280 3.34 -33.82 40.32
C THR A 280 2.08 -34.59 40.68
N GLU A 281 2.00 -35.85 40.26
CA GLU A 281 1.11 -36.85 40.87
C GLU A 281 1.54 -37.01 42.32
N GLU A 282 0.76 -36.46 43.23
CA GLU A 282 0.80 -36.83 44.64
C GLU A 282 0.18 -38.25 44.80
N ILE A 283 1.00 -39.18 45.31
CA ILE A 283 0.60 -40.46 45.83
C ILE A 283 0.08 -40.28 47.27
#